data_fdb1f3770bb407ed6ff54a724b71bdde
#
_entry.id   fdb1f3770bb407ed6ff54a724b71bdde
#
_cell.length_a   1.000
_cell.length_b   1.000
_cell.length_c   1.000
_cell.angle_alpha   90.00
_cell.angle_beta   90.00
_cell.angle_gamma   90.00
#
_symmetry.space_group_name_H-M   'P 1'
#
loop_
_entity.id
_entity.type
_entity.pdbx_description
1 polymer ?
#
loop_
_entity_poly.entity_id
_entity_poly.type
_entity_poly.pdbx_seq_one_letter_code
_entity_poly.pdbx_strand_id
1 'polypeptide(L)' 'MEVKVTVHLKSGGNASTVVVCESMKELRNDYMSNISSPVIVHEESDNSSIQIIPTDNIACINFELVE' A
#
# COMPACT_ATOMS: atom_id res chain seq x y z
N MET A 1 -14.19 0.60 -6.41
CA MET A 1 -13.17 0.13 -7.36
C MET A 1 -12.11 -0.68 -6.66
N GLU A 2 -11.47 -1.57 -7.38
CA GLU A 2 -10.35 -2.35 -6.85
C GLU A 2 -9.05 -1.78 -7.38
N VAL A 3 -8.10 -1.55 -6.48
CA VAL A 3 -6.80 -0.97 -6.82
C VAL A 3 -5.72 -1.85 -6.24
N LYS A 4 -4.75 -2.20 -7.07
CA LYS A 4 -3.55 -2.89 -6.62
C LYS A 4 -2.55 -1.86 -6.14
N VAL A 5 -2.15 -2.00 -4.88
CA VAL A 5 -1.14 -1.12 -4.27
C VAL A 5 0.15 -1.92 -4.15
N THR A 6 1.20 -1.42 -4.75
CA THR A 6 2.52 -2.05 -4.68
C THR A 6 3.49 -1.09 -4.02
N VAL A 7 4.10 -1.53 -2.93
CA VAL A 7 5.15 -0.79 -2.23
C VAL A 7 6.48 -1.37 -2.62
N HIS A 8 7.33 -0.55 -3.25
CA HIS A 8 8.67 -0.95 -3.64
C HIS A 8 9.65 -0.56 -2.54
N LEU A 9 10.47 -1.49 -2.12
CA LEU A 9 11.37 -1.32 -0.98
C LEU A 9 12.77 -0.91 -1.44
N LYS A 10 13.42 -0.05 -0.67
CA LYS A 10 14.80 0.38 -0.95
C LYS A 10 15.77 -0.80 -0.89
N SER A 11 15.49 -1.77 -0.03
CA SER A 11 16.32 -2.97 0.11
C SER A 11 16.15 -3.96 -1.04
N GLY A 12 15.20 -3.71 -1.96
CA GLY A 12 14.84 -4.61 -3.04
C GLY A 12 13.54 -5.34 -2.70
N GLY A 13 12.90 -5.86 -3.73
CA GLY A 13 11.62 -6.52 -3.56
C GLY A 13 10.45 -5.56 -3.43
N ASN A 14 9.28 -6.11 -3.23
CA ASN A 14 8.06 -5.32 -3.09
C ASN A 14 7.02 -6.06 -2.26
N ALA A 15 6.01 -5.32 -1.81
CA ALA A 15 4.86 -5.85 -1.13
C ALA A 15 3.61 -5.28 -1.82
N SER A 16 2.67 -6.12 -2.17
CA SER A 16 1.46 -5.65 -2.84
C SER A 16 0.20 -6.23 -2.22
N THR A 17 -0.88 -5.47 -2.35
CA THR A 17 -2.20 -5.88 -1.89
C THR A 17 -3.24 -5.24 -2.80
N VAL A 18 -4.45 -5.80 -2.80
CA VAL A 18 -5.59 -5.22 -3.51
C VAL A 18 -6.53 -4.64 -2.47
N VAL A 19 -6.89 -3.37 -2.65
CA VAL A 19 -7.81 -2.68 -1.75
C VAL A 19 -9.03 -2.22 -2.52
N VAL A 20 -10.15 -2.15 -1.82
CA VAL A 20 -11.39 -1.59 -2.36
C VAL A 20 -11.51 -0.17 -1.84
N CYS A 21 -11.70 0.78 -2.75
CA CYS A 21 -11.82 2.19 -2.40
C CYS A 21 -12.83 2.88 -3.33
N GLU A 22 -13.26 4.07 -2.96
CA GLU A 22 -14.20 4.84 -3.78
C GLU A 22 -13.49 5.60 -4.88
N SER A 23 -12.26 6.05 -4.64
CA SER A 23 -11.48 6.77 -5.64
C SER A 23 -9.98 6.61 -5.40
N MET A 24 -9.21 6.74 -6.48
CA MET A 24 -7.74 6.72 -6.41
C MET A 24 -7.22 7.88 -5.58
N LYS A 25 -7.88 9.04 -5.69
CA LYS A 25 -7.48 10.23 -4.95
C LYS A 25 -7.61 10.03 -3.44
N GLU A 26 -8.70 9.43 -3.00
CA GLU A 26 -8.92 9.13 -1.60
C GLU A 26 -7.88 8.15 -1.08
N LEU A 27 -7.61 7.10 -1.85
CA LEU A 27 -6.60 6.11 -1.51
C LEU A 27 -5.21 6.75 -1.40
N ARG A 28 -4.87 7.63 -2.35
CA ARG A 28 -3.61 8.36 -2.31
C ARG A 28 -3.50 9.19 -1.03
N ASN A 29 -4.57 9.89 -0.66
CA ASN A 29 -4.57 10.73 0.53
C ASN A 29 -4.38 9.90 1.80
N ASP A 30 -4.99 8.72 1.86
CA ASP A 30 -4.82 7.81 2.99
C ASP A 30 -3.36 7.39 3.14
N TYR A 31 -2.73 7.01 2.04
CA TYR A 31 -1.32 6.60 2.07
C TYR A 31 -0.39 7.77 2.41
N MET A 32 -0.68 8.96 1.90
CA MET A 32 0.12 10.13 2.21
C MET A 32 0.03 10.51 3.69
N SER A 33 -1.13 10.31 4.32
CA SER A 33 -1.27 10.49 5.76
C SER A 33 -0.46 9.48 6.54
N ASN A 34 -0.42 8.24 6.05
CA ASN A 34 0.28 7.15 6.74
C ASN A 34 1.80 7.19 6.54
N ILE A 35 2.28 7.89 5.51
CA ILE A 35 3.72 7.95 5.22
C ILE A 35 4.52 8.65 6.34
N SER A 36 3.84 9.43 7.18
CA SER A 36 4.47 10.07 8.34
C SER A 36 4.57 9.13 9.55
N SER A 37 3.88 7.99 9.48
CA SER A 37 3.96 6.96 10.52
C SER A 37 5.22 6.12 10.33
N PRO A 38 5.75 5.50 11.40
CA PRO A 38 6.96 4.67 11.24
C PRO A 38 6.74 3.39 10.42
N VAL A 39 5.49 2.94 10.29
CA VAL A 39 5.16 1.74 9.52
C VAL A 39 3.87 1.94 8.73
N ILE A 40 3.73 1.19 7.64
CA ILE A 40 2.48 1.02 6.90
C ILE A 40 2.09 -0.45 7.05
N VAL A 41 0.80 -0.72 7.27
CA VAL A 41 0.29 -2.08 7.39
C VAL A 41 -0.56 -2.41 6.17
N HIS A 42 -0.20 -3.50 5.50
CA HIS A 42 -1.01 -4.08 4.42
C HIS A 42 -1.71 -5.33 4.93
N GLU A 43 -3.03 -5.35 4.84
CA GLU A 43 -3.83 -6.51 5.23
C GLU A 43 -4.60 -7.03 4.02
N GLU A 44 -4.56 -8.33 3.82
CA GLU A 44 -5.41 -8.95 2.81
C GLU A 44 -6.85 -8.96 3.30
N SER A 45 -7.80 -8.80 2.38
CA SER A 45 -9.22 -8.70 2.73
C SER A 45 -9.77 -9.95 3.41
N ASP A 46 -9.16 -11.10 3.19
CA ASP A 46 -9.55 -12.37 3.81
C ASP A 46 -8.75 -12.67 5.09
N ASN A 47 -7.95 -11.72 5.55
CA ASN A 47 -7.08 -11.85 6.72
C ASN A 47 -6.04 -12.98 6.60
N SER A 48 -5.73 -13.40 5.38
CA SER A 48 -4.75 -14.47 5.13
C SER A 48 -3.32 -14.01 5.34
N SER A 49 -3.05 -12.72 5.24
CA SER A 49 -1.71 -12.18 5.48
C SER A 49 -1.77 -10.73 5.95
N ILE A 50 -0.77 -10.36 6.73
CA ILE A 50 -0.55 -9.00 7.18
C ILE A 50 0.92 -8.69 6.92
N GLN A 51 1.18 -7.55 6.27
CA GLN A 51 2.54 -7.09 6.01
C GLN A 51 2.75 -5.77 6.73
N ILE A 52 3.82 -5.69 7.51
CA ILE A 52 4.20 -4.47 8.22
C ILE A 52 5.46 -3.92 7.53
N ILE A 53 5.35 -2.73 6.97
CA ILE A 53 6.37 -2.15 6.11
C ILE A 53 6.94 -0.90 6.78
N PRO A 54 8.22 -0.90 7.17
CA PRO A 54 8.84 0.33 7.70
C PRO A 54 8.84 1.42 6.64
N THR A 55 8.35 2.60 6.97
CA THR A 55 8.25 3.70 5.99
C THR A 55 9.59 4.19 5.50
N ASP A 56 10.65 4.08 6.30
CA ASP A 56 11.99 4.50 5.89
C ASP A 56 12.62 3.55 4.86
N ASN A 57 12.02 2.38 4.64
CA ASN A 57 12.47 1.42 3.62
C ASN A 57 11.66 1.50 2.33
N ILE A 58 10.76 2.48 2.21
CA ILE A 58 9.91 2.62 1.03
C ILE A 58 10.59 3.49 -0.01
N ALA A 59 10.78 2.95 -1.22
CA ALA A 59 11.31 3.70 -2.35
C ALA A 59 10.19 4.40 -3.11
N CYS A 60 9.10 3.71 -3.39
CA CYS A 60 7.92 4.30 -4.01
C CYS A 60 6.68 3.42 -3.77
N ILE A 61 5.52 4.03 -3.94
CA ILE A 61 4.24 3.33 -3.84
C ILE A 61 3.51 3.53 -5.15
N ASN A 62 3.05 2.42 -5.74
CA ASN A 62 2.37 2.44 -7.02
C ASN A 62 0.91 2.01 -6.85
N PHE A 63 0.00 2.77 -7.46
CA PHE A 63 -1.43 2.46 -7.46
C PHE A 63 -1.85 2.11 -8.88
N GLU A 64 -2.51 0.98 -9.03
CA GLU A 64 -2.88 0.48 -10.35
C GLU A 64 -4.32 -0.02 -10.31
N LEU A 65 -5.16 0.51 -11.19
CA LEU A 65 -6.55 0.07 -11.27
C LEU A 65 -6.59 -1.36 -11.79
N VAL A 66 -7.29 -2.23 -11.08
CA VAL A 66 -7.36 -3.66 -11.41
C VAL A 66 -8.34 -3.91 -12.56
N GLU A 67 -9.37 -3.07 -12.69
CA GLU A 67 -10.35 -3.26 -13.76
C GLU A 67 -10.71 -1.96 -14.46
#